data_2171a70af584f76e8db3ec0cbb64c443
#
_entry.id   2171a70af584f76e8db3ec0cbb64c443
#
_cell.length_a   1.000
_cell.length_b   1.000
_cell.length_c   1.000
_cell.angle_alpha   90.00
_cell.angle_beta   90.00
_cell.angle_gamma   90.00
#
_symmetry.space_group_name_H-M   'P 1'
#
loop_
_entity.id
_entity.type
_entity.pdbx_description
1 polymer ?
#
loop_
_entity_poly.entity_id
_entity_poly.type
_entity_poly.pdbx_seq_one_letter_code
_entity_poly.pdbx_strand_id
1 'polypeptide(L)'
;MVKISKKYIPKETEKYMCEKHKAYFKNKLLEWKKDLIKTNNEALYNSSLDDNSTSADIVDQASSYTEKNVEMRAINRQIKLISKIDSALRRIKDGTYGFCQETAEPIGLKRLMARPVATLCIAAQEKHEKNEKVHADD
;
A
#
# COMPACT_ATOMS: atom_id res chain seq x y z
N MET A 1 11.58 18.37 -9.43
CA MET A 1 11.81 16.95 -9.67
C MET A 1 12.08 16.67 -11.15
N VAL A 2 12.97 15.76 -11.45
CA VAL A 2 13.35 15.44 -12.83
C VAL A 2 12.18 14.77 -13.55
N LYS A 3 11.90 15.19 -14.77
CA LYS A 3 10.89 14.55 -15.60
C LYS A 3 11.46 13.27 -16.20
N ILE A 4 10.72 12.18 -16.09
CA ILE A 4 11.10 10.89 -16.66
C ILE A 4 10.12 10.46 -17.75
N SER A 5 10.62 9.64 -18.69
CA SER A 5 9.79 9.04 -19.72
C SER A 5 8.80 8.03 -19.12
N LYS A 6 7.61 7.89 -19.72
CA LYS A 6 6.63 6.87 -19.31
C LYS A 6 7.18 5.45 -19.42
N LYS A 7 8.18 5.24 -20.25
CA LYS A 7 8.82 3.92 -20.47
C LYS A 7 10.04 3.71 -19.57
N TYR A 8 10.40 4.68 -18.74
CA TYR A 8 11.56 4.59 -17.88
C TYR A 8 11.36 3.53 -16.80
N ILE A 9 12.36 2.68 -16.63
CA ILE A 9 12.41 1.67 -15.57
C ILE A 9 13.73 1.87 -14.81
N PRO A 10 13.71 1.94 -13.48
CA PRO A 10 14.94 2.08 -12.70
C PRO A 10 15.92 0.93 -12.95
N LYS A 11 17.21 1.26 -13.13
CA LYS A 11 18.26 0.29 -13.38
C LYS A 11 19.24 0.26 -12.21
N GLU A 12 19.74 -0.93 -11.90
CA GLU A 12 20.73 -1.11 -10.84
C GLU A 12 22.09 -0.44 -11.16
N THR A 13 22.34 -0.19 -12.46
CA THR A 13 23.54 0.52 -12.91
C THR A 13 23.54 2.01 -12.57
N GLU A 14 22.36 2.56 -12.26
CA GLU A 14 22.21 3.95 -11.84
C GLU A 14 22.44 4.07 -10.33
N LYS A 15 22.81 5.27 -9.88
CA LYS A 15 22.96 5.53 -8.43
C LYS A 15 21.64 5.26 -7.72
N TYR A 16 21.70 4.45 -6.65
CA TYR A 16 20.52 4.09 -5.87
C TYR A 16 19.82 5.33 -5.31
N MET A 17 18.51 5.41 -5.51
CA MET A 17 17.68 6.56 -5.12
C MET A 17 18.16 7.90 -5.72
N CYS A 18 18.66 7.87 -6.95
CA CYS A 18 18.90 9.08 -7.71
C CYS A 18 17.56 9.79 -8.03
N GLU A 19 17.62 10.99 -8.54
CA GLU A 19 16.42 11.80 -8.84
C GLU A 19 15.45 11.05 -9.77
N LYS A 20 15.97 10.28 -10.73
CA LYS A 20 15.15 9.48 -11.65
C LYS A 20 14.41 8.36 -10.93
N HIS A 21 15.07 7.67 -9.99
CA HIS A 21 14.46 6.62 -9.16
C HIS A 21 13.33 7.21 -8.31
N LYS A 22 13.61 8.31 -7.64
CA LYS A 22 12.62 9.00 -6.81
C LYS A 22 11.40 9.44 -7.62
N ALA A 23 11.62 10.00 -8.81
CA ALA A 23 10.54 10.42 -9.70
C ALA A 23 9.70 9.24 -10.16
N TYR A 24 10.34 8.12 -10.52
CA TYR A 24 9.65 6.89 -10.92
C TYR A 24 8.73 6.38 -9.82
N PHE A 25 9.27 6.20 -8.62
CA PHE A 25 8.50 5.67 -7.49
C PHE A 25 7.41 6.65 -7.04
N LYS A 26 7.67 7.95 -7.08
CA LYS A 26 6.66 8.97 -6.78
C LYS A 26 5.47 8.87 -7.73
N ASN A 27 5.73 8.79 -9.04
CA ASN A 27 4.68 8.67 -10.05
C ASN A 27 3.88 7.38 -9.87
N LYS A 28 4.58 6.26 -9.62
CA LYS A 28 3.95 4.96 -9.38
C LYS A 28 3.05 4.98 -8.14
N LEU A 29 3.52 5.57 -7.06
CA LEU A 29 2.75 5.70 -5.81
C LEU A 29 1.54 6.61 -5.98
N LEU A 30 1.68 7.73 -6.67
CA LEU A 30 0.57 8.65 -6.93
C LEU A 30 -0.51 8.01 -7.79
N GLU A 31 -0.13 7.29 -8.83
CA GLU A 31 -1.06 6.56 -9.69
C GLU A 31 -1.80 5.47 -8.92
N TRP A 32 -1.07 4.69 -8.14
CA TRP A 32 -1.65 3.64 -7.29
C TRP A 32 -2.62 4.22 -6.26
N LYS A 33 -2.25 5.31 -5.60
CA LYS A 33 -3.11 6.02 -4.65
C LYS A 33 -4.41 6.47 -5.31
N LYS A 34 -4.32 7.06 -6.51
CA LYS A 34 -5.48 7.51 -7.27
C LYS A 34 -6.43 6.35 -7.58
N ASP A 35 -5.89 5.21 -8.02
CA ASP A 35 -6.67 4.01 -8.32
C ASP A 35 -7.36 3.46 -7.07
N LEU A 36 -6.65 3.41 -5.94
CA LEU A 36 -7.22 2.95 -4.66
C LEU A 36 -8.34 3.85 -4.17
N ILE A 37 -8.17 5.16 -4.27
CA ILE A 37 -9.19 6.12 -3.86
C ILE A 37 -10.44 5.94 -4.72
N LYS A 38 -10.28 5.80 -6.03
CA LYS A 38 -11.38 5.58 -6.96
C LYS A 38 -12.14 4.30 -6.62
N THR A 39 -11.42 3.19 -6.45
CA THR A 39 -12.01 1.88 -6.11
C THR A 39 -12.74 1.95 -4.77
N ASN A 40 -12.15 2.63 -3.78
CA ASN A 40 -12.74 2.77 -2.45
C ASN A 40 -14.03 3.59 -2.48
N ASN A 41 -14.04 4.69 -3.25
CA ASN A 41 -15.23 5.53 -3.40
C ASN A 41 -16.36 4.77 -4.11
N GLU A 42 -16.04 3.96 -5.12
CA GLU A 42 -17.01 3.10 -5.80
C GLU A 42 -17.59 2.06 -4.85
N ALA A 43 -16.75 1.42 -4.03
CA ALA A 43 -17.18 0.44 -3.04
C ALA A 43 -18.10 1.07 -1.98
N LEU A 44 -17.76 2.25 -1.49
CA LEU A 44 -18.58 2.99 -0.53
C LEU A 44 -19.94 3.39 -1.14
N TYR A 45 -19.93 3.82 -2.40
CA TYR A 45 -21.17 4.19 -3.12
C TYR A 45 -22.08 2.97 -3.29
N ASN A 46 -21.53 1.83 -3.71
CA ASN A 46 -22.29 0.59 -3.88
C ASN A 46 -22.86 0.09 -2.53
N SER A 47 -22.07 0.16 -1.47
CA SER A 47 -22.49 -0.21 -0.12
C SER A 47 -23.65 0.68 0.36
N SER A 48 -23.59 1.98 0.06
CA SER A 48 -24.64 2.95 0.38
C SER A 48 -25.95 2.66 -0.37
N LEU A 49 -25.87 2.22 -1.64
CA LEU A 49 -27.04 1.80 -2.41
C LEU A 49 -27.68 0.54 -1.83
N ASP A 50 -26.87 -0.43 -1.38
CA ASP A 50 -27.35 -1.67 -0.77
C ASP A 50 -28.07 -1.41 0.54
N ASP A 51 -27.71 -0.37 1.30
CA ASP A 51 -28.38 0.03 2.53
C ASP A 51 -29.81 0.48 2.31
N ASN A 52 -30.16 0.92 1.10
CA ASN A 52 -31.51 1.34 0.74
C ASN A 52 -32.37 0.17 0.24
N SER A 53 -31.79 -1.03 0.06
CA SER A 53 -32.56 -2.22 -0.31
C SER A 53 -33.20 -2.83 0.92
N THR A 54 -34.55 -2.84 0.97
CA THR A 54 -35.26 -3.48 2.05
C THR A 54 -35.34 -4.99 1.79
N SER A 55 -34.58 -5.77 2.55
CA SER A 55 -34.68 -7.21 2.56
C SER A 55 -35.85 -7.60 3.48
N ALA A 56 -36.79 -8.38 2.96
CA ALA A 56 -38.00 -8.82 3.71
C ALA A 56 -37.74 -10.05 4.60
N ASP A 57 -36.60 -10.74 4.42
CA ASP A 57 -36.28 -11.98 5.12
C ASP A 57 -35.11 -11.77 6.09
N ILE A 58 -35.21 -12.30 7.31
CA ILE A 58 -34.19 -12.23 8.35
C ILE A 58 -32.89 -12.93 7.89
N VAL A 59 -32.99 -14.05 7.16
CA VAL A 59 -31.84 -14.77 6.63
C VAL A 59 -31.10 -13.91 5.62
N ASP A 60 -31.84 -13.24 4.74
CA ASP A 60 -31.26 -12.33 3.75
C ASP A 60 -30.61 -11.11 4.42
N GLN A 61 -31.22 -10.59 5.51
CA GLN A 61 -30.62 -9.52 6.29
C GLN A 61 -29.29 -9.93 6.94
N ALA A 62 -29.23 -11.14 7.50
CA ALA A 62 -28.00 -11.68 8.10
C ALA A 62 -26.91 -11.89 7.08
N SER A 63 -27.23 -12.43 5.91
CA SER A 63 -26.28 -12.60 4.80
C SER A 63 -25.78 -11.26 4.28
N SER A 64 -26.68 -10.28 4.11
CA SER A 64 -26.33 -8.94 3.68
C SER A 64 -25.42 -8.25 4.69
N TYR A 65 -25.65 -8.42 5.99
CA TYR A 65 -24.81 -7.88 7.06
C TYR A 65 -23.40 -8.48 7.01
N THR A 66 -23.27 -9.80 6.80
CA THR A 66 -21.97 -10.47 6.67
C THR A 66 -21.19 -9.95 5.46
N GLU A 67 -21.85 -9.80 4.31
CA GLU A 67 -21.24 -9.25 3.09
C GLU A 67 -20.74 -7.81 3.32
N LYS A 68 -21.53 -6.98 3.98
CA LYS A 68 -21.14 -5.61 4.35
C LYS A 68 -19.90 -5.58 5.26
N ASN A 69 -19.83 -6.51 6.23
CA ASN A 69 -18.65 -6.61 7.09
C ASN A 69 -17.40 -6.96 6.32
N VAL A 70 -17.48 -7.88 5.34
CA VAL A 70 -16.37 -8.24 4.47
C VAL A 70 -15.95 -7.04 3.62
N GLU A 71 -16.91 -6.34 3.02
CA GLU A 71 -16.66 -5.13 2.23
C GLU A 71 -16.00 -4.03 3.06
N MET A 72 -16.49 -3.78 4.28
CA MET A 72 -15.92 -2.77 5.18
C MET A 72 -14.50 -3.11 5.60
N ARG A 73 -14.18 -4.38 5.81
CA ARG A 73 -12.80 -4.82 6.09
C ARG A 73 -11.88 -4.56 4.91
N ALA A 74 -12.36 -4.82 3.68
CA ALA A 74 -11.61 -4.54 2.46
C ALA A 74 -11.36 -3.04 2.31
N ILE A 75 -12.39 -2.21 2.54
CA ILE A 75 -12.30 -0.75 2.49
C ILE A 75 -11.27 -0.26 3.53
N ASN A 76 -11.33 -0.77 4.75
CA ASN A 76 -10.41 -0.39 5.83
C ASN A 76 -8.96 -0.78 5.50
N ARG A 77 -8.74 -1.93 4.88
CA ARG A 77 -7.39 -2.34 4.42
C ARG A 77 -6.87 -1.38 3.35
N GLN A 78 -7.72 -0.96 2.41
CA GLN A 78 -7.35 0.00 1.38
C GLN A 78 -7.03 1.37 1.97
N ILE A 79 -7.78 1.83 2.97
CA ILE A 79 -7.49 3.08 3.69
C ILE A 79 -6.11 3.02 4.36
N LYS A 80 -5.79 1.91 5.01
CA LYS A 80 -4.47 1.70 5.62
C LYS A 80 -3.36 1.70 4.57
N LEU A 81 -3.61 1.09 3.42
CA LEU A 81 -2.65 1.07 2.31
C LEU A 81 -2.43 2.49 1.75
N ILE A 82 -3.49 3.28 1.59
CA ILE A 82 -3.39 4.67 1.18
C ILE A 82 -2.53 5.47 2.17
N SER A 83 -2.71 5.24 3.47
CA SER A 83 -1.88 5.85 4.50
C SER A 83 -0.41 5.47 4.37
N LYS A 84 -0.12 4.22 4.05
CA LYS A 84 1.26 3.75 3.79
C LYS A 84 1.86 4.40 2.55
N ILE A 85 1.04 4.60 1.50
CA ILE A 85 1.47 5.31 0.29
C ILE A 85 1.80 6.77 0.62
N ASP A 86 0.98 7.45 1.41
CA ASP A 86 1.24 8.83 1.84
C ASP A 86 2.53 8.93 2.65
N SER A 87 2.79 7.97 3.54
CA SER A 87 4.05 7.88 4.27
C SER A 87 5.25 7.69 3.36
N ALA A 88 5.11 6.84 2.32
CA ALA A 88 6.16 6.63 1.34
C ALA A 88 6.45 7.91 0.54
N LEU A 89 5.40 8.64 0.15
CA LEU A 89 5.54 9.91 -0.57
C LEU A 89 6.27 10.95 0.30
N ARG A 90 5.98 11.02 1.60
CA ARG A 90 6.69 11.89 2.54
C ARG A 90 8.17 11.53 2.64
N ARG A 91 8.49 10.24 2.68
CA ARG A 91 9.88 9.79 2.73
C ARG A 91 10.65 10.12 1.45
N ILE A 92 9.99 10.08 0.28
CA ILE A 92 10.59 10.54 -0.97
C ILE A 92 10.95 12.02 -0.87
N LYS A 93 10.05 12.82 -0.33
CA LYS A 93 10.28 14.26 -0.10
C LYS A 93 11.43 14.51 0.88
N ASP A 94 11.49 13.73 1.96
CA ASP A 94 12.50 13.86 3.02
C ASP A 94 13.85 13.24 2.64
N GLY A 95 13.90 12.42 1.58
CA GLY A 95 15.13 11.76 1.14
C GLY A 95 15.44 10.45 1.84
N THR A 96 14.52 9.91 2.63
CA THR A 96 14.69 8.65 3.37
C THR A 96 14.04 7.45 2.69
N TYR A 97 13.31 7.66 1.61
CA TYR A 97 12.67 6.58 0.86
C TYR A 97 13.71 5.61 0.27
N GLY A 98 13.40 4.32 0.32
CA GLY A 98 14.25 3.29 -0.23
C GLY A 98 15.28 2.73 0.75
N PHE A 99 15.33 3.26 1.96
CA PHE A 99 16.24 2.80 3.02
C PHE A 99 15.44 2.18 4.15
N CYS A 100 15.98 1.11 4.74
CA CYS A 100 15.34 0.40 5.85
C CYS A 100 15.22 1.33 7.07
N GLN A 101 14.05 1.38 7.68
CA GLN A 101 13.81 2.22 8.85
C GLN A 101 14.58 1.76 10.09
N GLU A 102 14.93 0.48 10.18
CA GLU A 102 15.65 -0.08 11.33
C GLU A 102 17.16 -0.08 11.16
N THR A 103 17.65 -0.42 9.96
CA THR A 103 19.08 -0.61 9.73
C THR A 103 19.70 0.48 8.87
N ALA A 104 18.89 1.34 8.27
CA ALA A 104 19.29 2.38 7.30
C ALA A 104 19.96 1.83 6.04
N GLU A 105 19.95 0.52 5.84
CA GLU A 105 20.48 -0.11 4.64
C GLU A 105 19.52 0.02 3.46
N PRO A 106 20.03 0.01 2.20
CA PRO A 106 19.14 0.06 1.03
C PRO A 106 18.18 -1.13 1.00
N ILE A 107 16.91 -0.86 0.74
CA ILE A 107 15.88 -1.91 0.58
C ILE A 107 16.09 -2.68 -0.71
N GLY A 108 16.50 -2.00 -1.78
CA GLY A 108 16.76 -2.59 -3.09
C GLY A 108 15.64 -2.29 -4.08
N LEU A 109 16.02 -2.09 -5.35
CA LEU A 109 15.09 -1.76 -6.42
C LEU A 109 14.06 -2.87 -6.67
N LYS A 110 14.50 -4.13 -6.66
CA LYS A 110 13.61 -5.28 -6.91
C LYS A 110 12.50 -5.34 -5.87
N ARG A 111 12.83 -5.17 -4.60
CA ARG A 111 11.86 -5.20 -3.51
C ARG A 111 10.91 -4.02 -3.58
N LEU A 112 11.42 -2.82 -3.89
CA LEU A 112 10.59 -1.62 -4.04
C LEU A 112 9.69 -1.70 -5.26
N MET A 113 10.13 -2.30 -6.35
CA MET A 113 9.28 -2.51 -7.53
C MET A 113 8.15 -3.49 -7.25
N ALA A 114 8.41 -4.53 -6.46
CA ALA A 114 7.39 -5.48 -6.03
C ALA A 114 6.47 -4.87 -4.97
N ARG A 115 7.02 -4.08 -4.06
CA ARG A 115 6.29 -3.47 -2.96
C ARG A 115 6.77 -2.04 -2.70
N PRO A 116 6.20 -1.05 -3.41
CA PRO A 116 6.67 0.34 -3.31
C PRO A 116 6.54 0.98 -1.92
N VAL A 117 5.69 0.45 -1.05
CA VAL A 117 5.50 0.96 0.32
C VAL A 117 6.40 0.26 1.34
N ALA A 118 7.31 -0.61 0.91
CA ALA A 118 8.22 -1.33 1.81
C ALA A 118 9.06 -0.36 2.65
N THR A 119 9.14 -0.63 3.95
CA THR A 119 9.89 0.18 4.92
C THR A 119 11.07 -0.55 5.52
N LEU A 120 11.15 -1.86 5.33
CA LEU A 120 12.16 -2.73 5.91
C LEU A 120 12.87 -3.51 4.80
N CYS A 121 14.17 -3.70 4.96
CA CYS A 121 14.92 -4.64 4.11
C CYS A 121 14.49 -6.08 4.43
N ILE A 122 14.88 -7.03 3.58
CA ILE A 122 14.49 -8.44 3.72
C ILE A 122 14.93 -8.97 5.10
N ALA A 123 16.16 -8.70 5.52
CA ALA A 123 16.69 -9.16 6.80
C ALA A 123 15.89 -8.64 8.00
N ALA A 124 15.52 -7.35 7.98
CA ALA A 124 14.71 -6.75 9.04
C ALA A 124 13.29 -7.30 9.06
N GLN A 125 12.71 -7.53 7.89
CA GLN A 125 11.37 -8.12 7.76
C GLN A 125 11.34 -9.55 8.31
N GLU A 126 12.32 -10.36 7.95
CA GLU A 126 12.44 -11.74 8.46
C GLU A 126 12.59 -11.77 9.99
N LYS A 127 13.37 -10.84 10.54
CA LYS A 127 13.54 -10.71 11.99
C LYS A 127 12.21 -10.40 12.69
N HIS A 128 11.42 -9.48 12.13
CA HIS A 128 10.09 -9.14 12.64
C HIS A 128 9.15 -10.33 12.60
N GLU A 129 9.10 -11.04 11.49
CA GLU A 129 8.26 -12.23 11.34
C GLU A 129 8.63 -13.33 12.35
N LYS A 130 9.92 -13.54 12.60
CA LYS A 130 10.41 -14.45 13.63
C LYS A 130 9.93 -14.05 15.02
N ASN A 131 10.05 -12.77 15.37
CA ASN A 131 9.64 -12.26 16.68
C ASN A 131 8.13 -12.39 16.87
N GLU A 132 7.34 -12.10 15.85
CA GLU A 132 5.87 -12.28 15.89
C GLU A 132 5.50 -13.75 16.11
N LYS A 133 6.20 -14.68 15.45
CA LYS A 133 5.96 -16.11 15.60
C LYS A 133 6.25 -16.58 17.03
N VAL A 134 7.35 -16.12 17.63
CA VAL A 134 7.73 -16.45 19.00
C VAL A 134 6.71 -15.91 19.99
N HIS A 135 6.23 -14.68 19.80
CA HIS A 135 5.22 -14.07 20.65
C HIS A 135 3.83 -14.69 20.48
N ALA A 136 3.51 -15.20 19.30
CA ALA A 136 2.24 -15.88 19.05
C ALA A 136 2.19 -17.26 19.72
N ASP A 137 3.34 -17.91 19.93
CA ASP A 137 3.45 -19.22 20.60
C ASP A 137 3.45 -19.11 22.13
N ASP A 138 3.60 -17.90 22.67
CA ASP A 138 3.49 -17.61 24.10
C ASP A 138 1.99 -17.42 24.46
#